data_a8165b38471fe83ba671852d87805ec2
#
_entry.id   a8165b38471fe83ba671852d87805ec2
#
_cell.length_a   1.000
_cell.length_b   1.000
_cell.length_c   1.000
_cell.angle_alpha   90.00
_cell.angle_beta   90.00
_cell.angle_gamma   90.00
#
_symmetry.space_group_name_H-M   'P 1'
#
loop_
_entity.id
_entity.type
_entity.pdbx_description
1 polymer ?
#
loop_
_entity_poly.entity_id
_entity_poly.type
_entity_poly.pdbx_seq_one_letter_code
_entity_poly.pdbx_strand_id
1 'polypeptide(L)'
;MNLSTRVFKISALLSLSLAASVIQSQETKNPLSQAELVAAAREIMTTARYCALITLDSSGRPHARTLDPFPPDEDMVVWLGTNPRSRKIAEIRRNPRVTLYYFDREGQAYVTISGIARLVNDPKVKAQRWKDEWKDFYPDRARDYLLIAVKPEWLEVVSVKKGIVGDPDTWKAPTVNFASFRKHR
;
A
#
# COMPACT_ATOMS: atom_id res chain seq x y z
N MET A 1 -25.23 -57.08 -75.08
CA MET A 1 -24.94 -55.71 -74.60
C MET A 1 -24.98 -55.77 -73.09
N ASN A 2 -23.79 -55.90 -72.43
CA ASN A 2 -23.68 -56.09 -71.03
C ASN A 2 -23.23 -54.78 -70.33
N LEU A 3 -24.05 -54.25 -69.48
CA LEU A 3 -23.72 -53.16 -68.60
C LEU A 3 -23.15 -53.73 -67.30
N SER A 4 -21.85 -53.48 -67.08
CA SER A 4 -21.15 -53.89 -65.88
C SER A 4 -21.36 -52.78 -64.79
N THR A 5 -22.01 -53.17 -63.68
CA THR A 5 -22.23 -52.29 -62.51
C THR A 5 -21.03 -52.36 -61.60
N ARG A 6 -20.20 -51.28 -61.51
CA ARG A 6 -19.10 -51.16 -60.51
C ARG A 6 -19.68 -50.63 -59.22
N VAL A 7 -19.56 -51.46 -58.16
CA VAL A 7 -19.89 -51.11 -56.80
C VAL A 7 -18.70 -50.41 -56.19
N PHE A 8 -18.85 -49.13 -55.84
CA PHE A 8 -17.85 -48.37 -55.06
C PHE A 8 -18.07 -48.65 -53.58
N LYS A 9 -17.10 -49.28 -52.93
CA LYS A 9 -17.05 -49.39 -51.45
C LYS A 9 -16.44 -48.11 -50.91
N ILE A 10 -17.24 -47.31 -50.19
CA ILE A 10 -16.78 -46.15 -49.44
C ILE A 10 -16.40 -46.68 -48.06
N SER A 11 -15.09 -46.71 -47.76
CA SER A 11 -14.56 -46.94 -46.40
C SER A 11 -14.63 -45.61 -45.65
N ALA A 12 -15.52 -45.48 -44.70
CA ALA A 12 -15.56 -44.37 -43.76
C ALA A 12 -14.47 -44.62 -42.67
N LEU A 13 -13.38 -43.87 -42.72
CA LEU A 13 -12.41 -43.75 -41.66
C LEU A 13 -12.96 -42.79 -40.57
N LEU A 14 -13.39 -43.39 -39.48
CA LEU A 14 -13.80 -42.63 -38.27
C LEU A 14 -12.54 -42.21 -37.54
N SER A 15 -12.08 -40.96 -37.71
CA SER A 15 -10.99 -40.37 -36.94
C SER A 15 -11.52 -39.88 -35.60
N LEU A 16 -11.26 -40.66 -34.55
CA LEU A 16 -11.56 -40.30 -33.16
C LEU A 16 -10.53 -39.28 -32.69
N SER A 17 -10.82 -37.99 -32.79
CA SER A 17 -9.99 -36.93 -32.20
C SER A 17 -10.20 -36.88 -30.69
N LEU A 18 -9.19 -37.40 -29.96
CA LEU A 18 -9.10 -37.30 -28.49
C LEU A 18 -8.74 -35.85 -28.16
N ALA A 19 -9.73 -35.02 -27.85
CA ALA A 19 -9.52 -33.67 -27.30
C ALA A 19 -9.04 -33.83 -25.85
N ALA A 20 -7.73 -33.79 -25.64
CA ALA A 20 -7.14 -33.65 -24.32
C ALA A 20 -7.52 -32.26 -23.77
N SER A 21 -8.53 -32.21 -22.92
CA SER A 21 -8.83 -30.99 -22.14
C SER A 21 -7.70 -30.80 -21.15
N VAL A 22 -6.81 -29.85 -21.45
CA VAL A 22 -5.83 -29.35 -20.48
C VAL A 22 -6.62 -28.58 -19.43
N ILE A 23 -6.94 -29.25 -18.34
CA ILE A 23 -7.44 -28.60 -17.13
C ILE A 23 -6.24 -27.80 -16.58
N GLN A 24 -6.21 -26.52 -16.95
CA GLN A 24 -5.28 -25.56 -16.37
C GLN A 24 -5.81 -25.32 -14.94
N SER A 25 -5.25 -26.06 -13.98
CA SER A 25 -5.50 -25.79 -12.57
C SER A 25 -5.01 -24.35 -12.30
N GLN A 26 -5.95 -23.41 -12.16
CA GLN A 26 -5.65 -22.14 -11.56
C GLN A 26 -5.16 -22.45 -10.14
N GLU A 27 -3.85 -22.31 -9.91
CA GLU A 27 -3.31 -22.24 -8.55
C GLU A 27 -4.06 -21.12 -7.84
N THR A 28 -4.97 -21.48 -6.96
CA THR A 28 -5.58 -20.54 -6.03
C THR A 28 -4.47 -20.10 -5.09
N LYS A 29 -3.85 -18.96 -5.43
CA LYS A 29 -2.81 -18.35 -4.61
C LYS A 29 -3.43 -18.10 -3.24
N ASN A 30 -2.92 -18.77 -2.21
CA ASN A 30 -3.37 -18.53 -0.83
C ASN A 30 -3.33 -17.03 -0.54
N PRO A 31 -4.34 -16.47 0.14
CA PRO A 31 -4.32 -15.07 0.50
C PRO A 31 -3.07 -14.78 1.35
N LEU A 32 -2.40 -13.65 1.04
CA LEU A 32 -1.20 -13.25 1.77
C LEU A 32 -1.52 -13.06 3.27
N SER A 33 -0.60 -13.51 4.10
CA SER A 33 -0.65 -13.27 5.54
C SER A 33 -0.53 -11.77 5.86
N GLN A 34 -0.99 -11.35 7.03
CA GLN A 34 -0.82 -9.97 7.48
C GLN A 34 0.66 -9.54 7.53
N ALA A 35 1.57 -10.46 7.88
CA ALA A 35 3.01 -10.19 7.89
C ALA A 35 3.57 -9.91 6.48
N GLU A 36 3.14 -10.68 5.48
CA GLU A 36 3.53 -10.46 4.08
C GLU A 36 2.97 -9.14 3.54
N LEU A 37 1.73 -8.78 3.88
CA LEU A 37 1.15 -7.49 3.51
C LEU A 37 1.90 -6.31 4.14
N VAL A 38 2.29 -6.42 5.41
CA VAL A 38 3.10 -5.39 6.11
C VAL A 38 4.49 -5.26 5.47
N ALA A 39 5.13 -6.38 5.14
CA ALA A 39 6.42 -6.37 4.46
C ALA A 39 6.34 -5.70 3.07
N ALA A 40 5.32 -6.04 2.28
CA ALA A 40 5.08 -5.42 0.98
C ALA A 40 4.79 -3.91 1.11
N ALA A 41 3.96 -3.53 2.07
CA ALA A 41 3.66 -2.12 2.33
C ALA A 41 4.91 -1.32 2.70
N ARG A 42 5.77 -1.86 3.57
CA ARG A 42 7.05 -1.23 3.96
C ARG A 42 7.95 -0.98 2.75
N GLU A 43 8.08 -1.95 1.86
CA GLU A 43 8.86 -1.82 0.63
C GLU A 43 8.30 -0.74 -0.28
N ILE A 44 6.97 -0.74 -0.53
CA ILE A 44 6.30 0.28 -1.36
C ILE A 44 6.50 1.68 -0.78
N MET A 45 6.31 1.84 0.54
CA MET A 45 6.50 3.13 1.22
C MET A 45 7.93 3.65 1.11
N THR A 46 8.91 2.75 1.22
CA THR A 46 10.34 3.10 1.08
C THR A 46 10.66 3.51 -0.35
N THR A 47 10.14 2.79 -1.34
CA THR A 47 10.33 3.08 -2.77
C THR A 47 9.64 4.39 -3.17
N ALA A 48 8.41 4.61 -2.73
CA ALA A 48 7.66 5.84 -3.00
C ALA A 48 8.32 7.09 -2.38
N ARG A 49 9.05 6.91 -1.27
CA ARG A 49 9.75 7.96 -0.50
C ARG A 49 8.81 9.03 0.07
N TYR A 50 8.02 9.69 -0.75
CA TYR A 50 7.10 10.75 -0.36
C TYR A 50 5.71 10.20 -0.03
N CYS A 51 5.00 10.88 0.89
CA CYS A 51 3.60 10.59 1.17
C CYS A 51 2.75 11.85 1.19
N ALA A 52 1.46 11.69 0.94
CA ALA A 52 0.47 12.70 1.28
C ALA A 52 0.03 12.48 2.73
N LEU A 53 0.23 13.48 3.61
CA LEU A 53 -0.41 13.53 4.92
C LEU A 53 -1.76 14.23 4.78
N ILE A 54 -2.83 13.56 5.18
CA ILE A 54 -4.21 14.04 5.15
C ILE A 54 -4.67 14.27 6.60
N THR A 55 -5.12 15.50 6.88
CA THR A 55 -5.66 15.95 8.16
C THR A 55 -7.00 16.62 7.94
N LEU A 56 -7.81 16.77 8.99
CA LEU A 56 -9.12 17.43 8.93
C LEU A 56 -9.08 18.82 9.60
N ASP A 57 -9.68 19.82 8.98
CA ASP A 57 -9.88 21.13 9.60
C ASP A 57 -11.05 21.13 10.61
N SER A 58 -11.40 22.31 11.15
CA SER A 58 -12.50 22.45 12.13
C SER A 58 -13.87 22.11 11.55
N SER A 59 -14.03 22.20 10.23
CA SER A 59 -15.28 21.88 9.53
C SER A 59 -15.33 20.42 9.03
N GLY A 60 -14.30 19.61 9.33
CA GLY A 60 -14.17 18.25 8.84
C GLY A 60 -13.65 18.14 7.40
N ARG A 61 -13.22 19.26 6.79
CA ARG A 61 -12.68 19.24 5.42
C ARG A 61 -11.29 18.63 5.40
N PRO A 62 -11.02 17.66 4.52
CA PRO A 62 -9.69 17.06 4.38
C PRO A 62 -8.72 18.02 3.68
N HIS A 63 -7.49 18.07 4.19
CA HIS A 63 -6.36 18.76 3.60
C HIS A 63 -5.20 17.81 3.39
N ALA A 64 -4.80 17.63 2.14
CA ALA A 64 -3.62 16.84 1.76
C ALA A 64 -2.40 17.73 1.50
N ARG A 65 -1.21 17.25 1.84
CA ARG A 65 0.08 17.85 1.48
C ARG A 65 1.16 16.79 1.42
N THR A 66 2.10 16.95 0.50
CA THR A 66 3.25 16.06 0.37
C THR A 66 4.27 16.34 1.45
N LEU A 67 4.77 15.27 2.08
CA LEU A 67 5.87 15.28 3.04
C LEU A 67 6.91 14.23 2.67
N ASP A 68 8.12 14.41 3.19
CA ASP A 68 9.25 13.48 3.07
C ASP A 68 9.44 12.75 4.42
N PRO A 69 8.78 11.60 4.65
CA PRO A 69 8.87 10.87 5.89
C PRO A 69 10.22 10.15 6.05
N PHE A 70 10.50 9.67 7.26
CA PHE A 70 11.44 8.57 7.45
C PHE A 70 10.79 7.26 7.03
N PRO A 71 11.57 6.26 6.62
CA PRO A 71 11.06 4.89 6.46
C PRO A 71 10.33 4.44 7.74
N PRO A 72 9.24 3.66 7.62
CA PRO A 72 8.50 3.19 8.79
C PRO A 72 9.40 2.33 9.67
N ASP A 73 9.31 2.50 11.00
CA ASP A 73 10.04 1.67 11.95
C ASP A 73 9.45 0.24 12.06
N GLU A 74 10.02 -0.59 12.95
CA GLU A 74 9.59 -2.01 13.09
C GLU A 74 8.11 -2.15 13.40
N ASP A 75 7.52 -1.19 14.13
CA ASP A 75 6.10 -1.15 14.47
C ASP A 75 5.25 -0.41 13.43
N MET A 76 5.81 -0.11 12.26
CA MET A 76 5.18 0.67 11.19
C MET A 76 4.81 2.10 11.59
N VAL A 77 5.43 2.65 12.64
CA VAL A 77 5.29 4.07 12.98
C VAL A 77 6.03 4.90 11.93
N VAL A 78 5.33 5.89 11.38
CA VAL A 78 5.89 6.81 10.38
C VAL A 78 6.24 8.14 11.05
N TRP A 79 7.46 8.59 10.84
CA TRP A 79 7.97 9.85 11.38
C TRP A 79 8.10 10.90 10.28
N LEU A 80 7.59 12.11 10.54
CA LEU A 80 7.58 13.22 9.59
C LEU A 80 8.12 14.49 10.26
N GLY A 81 9.00 15.21 9.56
CA GLY A 81 9.44 16.55 9.95
C GLY A 81 8.44 17.60 9.49
N THR A 82 8.24 18.65 10.32
CA THR A 82 7.37 19.78 9.98
C THR A 82 7.74 21.04 10.74
N ASN A 83 7.26 22.19 10.25
CA ASN A 83 7.33 23.44 10.99
C ASN A 83 6.16 23.53 12.00
N PRO A 84 6.43 23.84 13.29
CA PRO A 84 5.39 23.93 14.35
C PRO A 84 4.32 24.99 14.10
N ARG A 85 4.59 25.98 13.25
CA ARG A 85 3.62 27.03 12.86
C ARG A 85 2.71 26.63 11.71
N SER A 86 2.90 25.46 11.13
CA SER A 86 2.09 25.00 10.00
C SER A 86 0.67 24.65 10.42
N ARG A 87 -0.30 24.93 9.54
CA ARG A 87 -1.74 24.66 9.77
C ARG A 87 -2.03 23.24 10.28
N LYS A 88 -1.34 22.25 9.73
CA LYS A 88 -1.53 20.83 10.10
C LYS A 88 -1.33 20.57 11.60
N ILE A 89 -0.54 21.39 12.29
CA ILE A 89 -0.31 21.25 13.73
C ILE A 89 -1.59 21.56 14.54
N ALA A 90 -2.30 22.62 14.17
CA ALA A 90 -3.60 22.94 14.79
C ALA A 90 -4.66 21.88 14.46
N GLU A 91 -4.66 21.37 13.24
CA GLU A 91 -5.54 20.29 12.79
C GLU A 91 -5.30 19.00 13.60
N ILE A 92 -4.04 18.55 13.73
CA ILE A 92 -3.65 17.35 14.51
C ILE A 92 -3.94 17.50 16.01
N ARG A 93 -3.72 18.70 16.59
CA ARG A 93 -4.07 18.94 18.00
C ARG A 93 -5.55 18.78 18.27
N ARG A 94 -6.39 19.17 17.31
CA ARG A 94 -7.86 19.05 17.43
C ARG A 94 -8.32 17.63 17.14
N ASN A 95 -7.81 17.04 16.07
CA ASN A 95 -8.13 15.68 15.65
C ASN A 95 -6.85 14.95 15.24
N PRO A 96 -6.32 14.08 16.11
CA PRO A 96 -5.09 13.35 15.84
C PRO A 96 -5.25 12.21 14.81
N ARG A 97 -6.45 11.90 14.36
CA ARG A 97 -6.69 10.91 13.30
C ARG A 97 -6.21 11.46 11.98
N VAL A 98 -5.28 10.77 11.35
CA VAL A 98 -4.69 11.17 10.07
C VAL A 98 -4.62 10.00 9.12
N THR A 99 -4.48 10.32 7.85
CA THR A 99 -4.20 9.33 6.81
C THR A 99 -2.89 9.68 6.11
N LEU A 100 -2.05 8.68 5.88
CA LEU A 100 -0.89 8.75 5.00
C LEU A 100 -1.21 7.97 3.73
N TYR A 101 -0.89 8.56 2.58
CA TYR A 101 -1.04 7.91 1.28
C TYR A 101 0.29 7.94 0.54
N TYR A 102 0.79 6.77 0.18
CA TYR A 102 1.98 6.57 -0.62
C TYR A 102 1.60 6.05 -1.99
N PHE A 103 2.26 6.54 -3.03
CA PHE A 103 2.04 6.07 -4.39
C PHE A 103 3.38 5.79 -5.07
N ASP A 104 3.60 4.53 -5.43
CA ASP A 104 4.71 4.08 -6.26
C ASP A 104 4.21 3.90 -7.69
N ARG A 105 4.53 4.88 -8.55
CA ARG A 105 4.11 4.88 -9.95
C ARG A 105 4.69 3.71 -10.73
N GLU A 106 5.97 3.42 -10.52
CA GLU A 106 6.66 2.36 -11.29
C GLU A 106 6.22 0.96 -10.85
N GLY A 107 5.96 0.80 -9.56
CA GLY A 107 5.40 -0.43 -8.98
C GLY A 107 3.91 -0.61 -9.26
N GLN A 108 3.21 0.40 -9.79
CA GLN A 108 1.75 0.44 -9.86
C GLN A 108 1.14 0.04 -8.52
N ALA A 109 1.64 0.71 -7.46
CA ALA A 109 1.35 0.32 -6.11
C ALA A 109 0.97 1.53 -5.25
N TYR A 110 0.15 1.29 -4.23
CA TYR A 110 -0.10 2.29 -3.21
C TYR A 110 -0.23 1.66 -1.83
N VAL A 111 0.00 2.49 -0.81
CA VAL A 111 -0.27 2.17 0.58
C VAL A 111 -1.04 3.32 1.21
N THR A 112 -2.16 2.98 1.85
CA THR A 112 -2.91 3.90 2.70
C THR A 112 -2.76 3.47 4.16
N ILE A 113 -2.35 4.38 5.04
CA ILE A 113 -2.29 4.16 6.48
C ILE A 113 -3.23 5.14 7.16
N SER A 114 -4.20 4.63 7.92
CA SER A 114 -4.95 5.41 8.89
C SER A 114 -4.39 5.17 10.29
N GLY A 115 -4.19 6.24 11.05
CA GLY A 115 -3.56 6.14 12.36
C GLY A 115 -3.68 7.39 13.21
N ILE A 116 -3.03 7.35 14.36
CA ILE A 116 -3.01 8.43 15.34
C ILE A 116 -1.68 9.17 15.27
N ALA A 117 -1.75 10.46 14.99
CA ALA A 117 -0.61 11.36 14.98
C ALA A 117 -0.31 11.90 16.38
N ARG A 118 0.97 11.91 16.76
CA ARG A 118 1.48 12.58 17.96
C ARG A 118 2.52 13.61 17.58
N LEU A 119 2.45 14.78 18.19
CA LEU A 119 3.45 15.83 18.05
C LEU A 119 4.59 15.57 19.06
N VAL A 120 5.82 15.51 18.58
CA VAL A 120 7.00 15.18 19.40
C VAL A 120 8.04 16.30 19.27
N ASN A 121 8.30 16.97 20.40
CA ASN A 121 9.28 18.06 20.48
C ASN A 121 10.46 17.70 21.39
N ASP A 122 10.70 16.42 21.64
CA ASP A 122 11.83 15.95 22.43
C ASP A 122 13.14 16.19 21.67
N PRO A 123 14.13 16.91 22.26
CA PRO A 123 15.39 17.24 21.59
C PRO A 123 16.21 16.01 21.18
N LYS A 124 16.19 14.94 21.98
CA LYS A 124 16.92 13.69 21.68
C LYS A 124 16.30 12.97 20.48
N VAL A 125 14.97 12.87 20.46
CA VAL A 125 14.24 12.26 19.36
C VAL A 125 14.41 13.09 18.08
N LYS A 126 14.35 14.42 18.17
CA LYS A 126 14.61 15.33 17.03
C LYS A 126 16.05 15.20 16.50
N ALA A 127 17.03 14.97 17.37
CA ALA A 127 18.42 14.77 16.97
C ALA A 127 18.61 13.46 16.19
N GLN A 128 17.93 12.39 16.59
CA GLN A 128 17.99 11.09 15.92
C GLN A 128 17.26 11.05 14.57
N ARG A 129 16.32 11.97 14.36
CA ARG A 129 15.49 12.04 13.13
C ARG A 129 15.70 13.36 12.44
N TRP A 130 16.83 13.46 11.74
CA TRP A 130 17.22 14.62 10.95
C TRP A 130 17.69 14.16 9.58
N LYS A 131 17.39 14.94 8.55
CA LYS A 131 17.93 14.80 7.21
C LYS A 131 18.65 16.09 6.85
N ASP A 132 19.90 15.98 6.38
CA ASP A 132 20.73 17.15 6.09
C ASP A 132 20.16 18.06 5.00
N GLU A 133 19.43 17.47 4.05
CA GLU A 133 18.69 18.20 3.01
C GLU A 133 17.56 19.07 3.55
N TRP A 134 17.19 18.91 4.83
CA TRP A 134 16.15 19.74 5.46
C TRP A 134 16.67 21.05 6.06
N LYS A 135 17.98 21.30 6.01
CA LYS A 135 18.61 22.48 6.61
C LYS A 135 18.01 23.80 6.13
N ASP A 136 17.67 23.90 4.85
CA ASP A 136 17.11 25.12 4.28
C ASP A 136 15.62 25.30 4.66
N PHE A 137 14.90 24.22 4.94
CA PHE A 137 13.52 24.25 5.40
C PHE A 137 13.38 24.57 6.89
N TYR A 138 14.41 24.26 7.69
CA TYR A 138 14.43 24.44 9.15
C TYR A 138 15.74 25.12 9.59
N PRO A 139 15.98 26.40 9.21
CA PRO A 139 17.25 27.10 9.47
C PRO A 139 17.54 27.23 10.96
N ASP A 140 16.52 27.45 11.81
CA ASP A 140 16.59 27.32 13.26
C ASP A 140 15.91 26.01 13.68
N ARG A 141 16.71 24.94 13.75
CA ARG A 141 16.23 23.61 14.06
C ARG A 141 15.52 23.51 15.41
N ALA A 142 15.93 24.28 16.40
CA ALA A 142 15.30 24.28 17.71
C ALA A 142 13.86 24.81 17.63
N ARG A 143 13.68 25.93 16.93
CA ARG A 143 12.42 26.65 16.81
C ARG A 143 11.52 26.13 15.68
N ASP A 144 12.11 25.80 14.52
CA ASP A 144 11.37 25.60 13.28
C ASP A 144 11.10 24.12 12.94
N TYR A 145 11.69 23.19 13.71
CA TYR A 145 11.55 21.76 13.48
C TYR A 145 10.75 21.06 14.59
N LEU A 146 9.72 20.34 14.20
CA LEU A 146 8.87 19.51 15.04
C LEU A 146 8.66 18.16 14.35
N LEU A 147 8.52 17.10 15.12
CA LEU A 147 8.20 15.76 14.59
C LEU A 147 6.71 15.45 14.76
N ILE A 148 6.18 14.75 13.77
CA ILE A 148 4.91 14.05 13.82
C ILE A 148 5.22 12.56 13.79
N ALA A 149 4.76 11.79 14.79
CA ALA A 149 4.81 10.33 14.81
C ALA A 149 3.40 9.79 14.54
N VAL A 150 3.21 9.07 13.44
CA VAL A 150 1.93 8.46 13.08
C VAL A 150 1.99 6.98 13.44
N LYS A 151 1.24 6.58 14.50
CA LYS A 151 1.07 5.18 14.89
C LYS A 151 -0.07 4.57 14.09
N PRO A 152 0.17 3.52 13.29
CA PRO A 152 -0.86 2.93 12.46
C PRO A 152 -1.92 2.21 13.29
N GLU A 153 -3.18 2.36 12.89
CA GLU A 153 -4.33 1.57 13.35
C GLU A 153 -4.79 0.61 12.25
N TRP A 154 -4.70 1.04 11.01
CA TRP A 154 -5.16 0.31 9.83
C TRP A 154 -4.27 0.63 8.62
N LEU A 155 -4.10 -0.36 7.74
CA LEU A 155 -3.35 -0.26 6.50
C LEU A 155 -4.10 -0.95 5.38
N GLU A 156 -4.06 -0.36 4.19
CA GLU A 156 -4.47 -0.94 2.93
C GLU A 156 -3.30 -0.92 1.96
N VAL A 157 -3.10 -2.02 1.23
CA VAL A 157 -1.99 -2.15 0.28
C VAL A 157 -2.46 -2.76 -1.02
N VAL A 158 -2.04 -2.16 -2.13
CA VAL A 158 -2.20 -2.68 -3.48
C VAL A 158 -0.87 -2.61 -4.21
N SER A 159 -0.54 -3.65 -4.96
CA SER A 159 0.61 -3.68 -5.85
C SER A 159 0.37 -4.64 -7.00
N VAL A 160 0.20 -4.10 -8.20
CA VAL A 160 -0.01 -4.91 -9.41
C VAL A 160 1.19 -5.82 -9.66
N LYS A 161 2.42 -5.27 -9.57
CA LYS A 161 3.65 -6.05 -9.78
C LYS A 161 3.83 -7.22 -8.80
N LYS A 162 3.32 -7.09 -7.56
CA LYS A 162 3.41 -8.14 -6.54
C LYS A 162 2.18 -9.06 -6.54
N GLY A 163 1.21 -8.82 -7.42
CA GLY A 163 -0.05 -9.55 -7.44
C GLY A 163 -0.91 -9.32 -6.18
N ILE A 164 -0.70 -8.21 -5.48
CA ILE A 164 -1.52 -7.76 -4.35
C ILE A 164 -2.59 -6.86 -4.91
N VAL A 165 -3.75 -7.44 -5.21
CA VAL A 165 -4.88 -6.75 -5.84
C VAL A 165 -6.14 -6.94 -5.00
N GLY A 166 -7.16 -6.16 -5.29
CA GLY A 166 -8.46 -6.28 -4.65
C GLY A 166 -9.15 -7.61 -4.97
N ASP A 167 -10.06 -7.98 -4.11
CA ASP A 167 -10.96 -9.09 -4.33
C ASP A 167 -11.75 -8.89 -5.65
N PRO A 168 -11.83 -9.88 -6.54
CA PRO A 168 -12.39 -9.69 -7.88
C PRO A 168 -13.90 -9.36 -7.90
N ASP A 169 -14.64 -9.77 -6.87
CA ASP A 169 -16.09 -9.56 -6.79
C ASP A 169 -16.45 -8.26 -6.07
N THR A 170 -15.69 -7.92 -5.02
CA THR A 170 -15.99 -6.76 -4.14
C THR A 170 -15.06 -5.59 -4.33
N TRP A 171 -13.96 -5.76 -5.07
CA TRP A 171 -12.87 -4.78 -5.27
C TRP A 171 -12.21 -4.29 -3.98
N LYS A 172 -12.45 -5.00 -2.86
CA LYS A 172 -11.81 -4.66 -1.59
C LYS A 172 -10.34 -5.00 -1.63
N ALA A 173 -9.52 -3.99 -1.43
CA ALA A 173 -8.08 -4.17 -1.32
C ALA A 173 -7.70 -4.93 -0.04
N PRO A 174 -6.58 -5.67 -0.03
CA PRO A 174 -6.05 -6.31 1.16
C PRO A 174 -5.73 -5.30 2.26
N THR A 175 -6.10 -5.62 3.50
CA THR A 175 -5.95 -4.73 4.65
C THR A 175 -5.29 -5.40 5.84
N VAL A 176 -4.64 -4.62 6.71
CA VAL A 176 -4.08 -5.05 8.00
C VAL A 176 -4.66 -4.17 9.09
N ASN A 177 -5.20 -4.81 10.13
CA ASN A 177 -5.61 -4.13 11.36
C ASN A 177 -4.53 -4.33 12.41
N PHE A 178 -3.88 -3.24 12.85
CA PHE A 178 -2.75 -3.31 13.79
C PHE A 178 -3.13 -3.70 15.21
N ALA A 179 -4.37 -3.56 15.63
CA ALA A 179 -4.84 -4.02 16.92
C ALA A 179 -4.83 -5.56 17.02
N SER A 180 -5.22 -6.25 15.95
CA SER A 180 -5.15 -7.71 15.86
C SER A 180 -3.73 -8.20 15.54
N PHE A 181 -3.03 -7.54 14.63
CA PHE A 181 -1.68 -7.91 14.20
C PHE A 181 -0.67 -7.97 15.36
N ARG A 182 -0.75 -7.03 16.32
CA ARG A 182 0.14 -7.01 17.50
C ARG A 182 -0.16 -8.10 18.54
N LYS A 183 -1.35 -8.69 18.55
CA LYS A 183 -1.71 -9.78 19.46
C LYS A 183 -1.10 -11.13 19.05
N HIS A 184 -0.66 -11.27 17.82
CA HIS A 184 -0.12 -12.50 17.23
C HIS A 184 1.39 -12.43 16.97
N ARG A 185 2.06 -11.39 17.47
CA ARG A 185 3.51 -11.19 17.47
C ARG A 185 4.07 -11.40 18.88
#